data_8cfbdc574774fd9ccab98a735daaf31a
#
_entry.id   8cfbdc574774fd9ccab98a735daaf31a
#
_cell.length_a   1.000
_cell.length_b   1.000
_cell.length_c   1.000
_cell.angle_alpha   90.00
_cell.angle_beta   90.00
_cell.angle_gamma   90.00
#
_symmetry.space_group_name_H-M   'P 1'
#
loop_
_entity.id
_entity.type
_entity.pdbx_description
1 polymer ?
#
loop_
_entity_poly.entity_id
_entity_poly.type
_entity_poly.pdbx_seq_one_letter_code
_entity_poly.pdbx_strand_id
1 'polypeptide(L)'
;MLAFVENALGTLVDILWGPTLLISLIGTGIWFTLITKFWPLRKFGMVLKRCLNIDADKATAKSAGIVSPYQAASIAIAGAIGTGNIGGVASAIALGGPGVLFWMWLTAIVGMATKLVEITLAVYYRDKKPNGDTW
;
A
#
# COMPACT_ATOMS: atom_id res chain seq x y z
N MET A 1 -1.99 4.22 -40.11
CA MET A 1 -2.09 5.11 -38.94
C MET A 1 -2.41 4.31 -37.66
N LEU A 2 -3.42 3.43 -37.65
CA LEU A 2 -3.75 2.58 -36.48
C LEU A 2 -2.58 1.68 -36.04
N ALA A 3 -1.94 0.97 -36.95
CA ALA A 3 -0.79 0.10 -36.64
C ALA A 3 0.42 0.88 -36.05
N PHE A 4 0.62 2.13 -36.44
CA PHE A 4 1.66 2.98 -35.84
C PHE A 4 1.32 3.36 -34.40
N VAL A 5 0.04 3.68 -34.16
CA VAL A 5 -0.45 4.00 -32.79
C VAL A 5 -0.38 2.77 -31.89
N GLU A 6 -0.78 1.60 -32.39
CA GLU A 6 -0.68 0.34 -31.63
C GLU A 6 0.77 -0.01 -31.26
N ASN A 7 1.70 0.12 -32.23
CA ASN A 7 3.13 -0.12 -31.95
C ASN A 7 3.71 0.87 -30.95
N ALA A 8 3.36 2.15 -31.07
CA ALA A 8 3.83 3.19 -30.16
C ALA A 8 3.28 2.96 -28.74
N LEU A 9 1.98 2.63 -28.63
CA LEU A 9 1.37 2.29 -27.34
C LEU A 9 1.96 1.01 -26.74
N GLY A 10 2.18 -0.03 -27.54
CA GLY A 10 2.84 -1.26 -27.10
C GLY A 10 4.23 -1.00 -26.53
N THR A 11 5.05 -0.23 -27.26
CA THR A 11 6.39 0.15 -26.80
C THR A 11 6.36 0.95 -25.49
N LEU A 12 5.42 1.89 -25.37
CA LEU A 12 5.24 2.66 -24.14
C LEU A 12 4.83 1.76 -22.96
N VAL A 13 3.91 0.84 -23.18
CA VAL A 13 3.49 -0.14 -22.17
C VAL A 13 4.67 -1.01 -21.75
N ASP A 14 5.43 -1.56 -22.68
CA ASP A 14 6.59 -2.41 -22.38
C ASP A 14 7.68 -1.66 -21.60
N ILE A 15 7.93 -0.39 -21.89
CA ILE A 15 8.89 0.43 -21.16
C ILE A 15 8.35 0.79 -19.76
N LEU A 16 7.09 1.20 -19.66
CA LEU A 16 6.52 1.67 -18.40
C LEU A 16 6.22 0.51 -17.44
N TRP A 17 5.66 -0.61 -17.93
CA TRP A 17 5.30 -1.78 -17.11
C TRP A 17 6.40 -2.83 -17.00
N GLY A 18 7.50 -2.65 -17.70
CA GLY A 18 8.64 -3.54 -17.70
C GLY A 18 9.63 -3.28 -16.54
N PRO A 19 10.93 -3.46 -16.80
CA PRO A 19 11.99 -3.32 -15.80
C PRO A 19 12.02 -1.94 -15.13
N THR A 20 11.62 -0.88 -15.84
CA THR A 20 11.60 0.50 -15.35
C THR A 20 10.68 0.66 -14.14
N LEU A 21 9.46 0.11 -14.22
CA LEU A 21 8.52 0.15 -13.10
C LEU A 21 9.04 -0.65 -11.90
N LEU A 22 9.59 -1.83 -12.13
CA LEU A 22 10.14 -2.68 -11.07
C LEU A 22 11.29 -1.99 -10.34
N ILE A 23 12.23 -1.42 -11.09
CA ILE A 23 13.39 -0.70 -10.52
C ILE A 23 12.91 0.53 -9.72
N SER A 24 11.95 1.28 -10.27
CA SER A 24 11.39 2.46 -9.59
C SER A 24 10.65 2.08 -8.30
N LEU A 25 9.81 1.04 -8.32
CA LEU A 25 9.07 0.57 -7.15
C LEU A 25 10.00 0.04 -6.06
N ILE A 26 10.93 -0.83 -6.41
CA ILE A 26 11.87 -1.41 -5.45
C ILE A 26 12.81 -0.33 -4.94
N GLY A 27 13.34 0.52 -5.84
CA GLY A 27 14.24 1.60 -5.50
C GLY A 27 13.62 2.61 -4.54
N THR A 28 12.42 3.10 -4.82
CA THR A 28 11.70 4.01 -3.92
C THR A 28 11.33 3.35 -2.59
N GLY A 29 10.92 2.08 -2.60
CA GLY A 29 10.60 1.35 -1.39
C GLY A 29 11.83 1.14 -0.49
N ILE A 30 12.98 0.79 -1.07
CA ILE A 30 14.25 0.69 -0.33
C ILE A 30 14.64 2.07 0.21
N TRP A 31 14.56 3.11 -0.61
CA TRP A 31 14.87 4.47 -0.22
C TRP A 31 14.04 4.93 0.98
N PHE A 32 12.74 4.74 0.93
CA PHE A 32 11.86 5.07 2.05
C PHE A 32 12.10 4.20 3.28
N THR A 33 12.43 2.93 3.10
CA THR A 33 12.79 2.04 4.22
C THR A 33 14.03 2.54 4.96
N LEU A 34 15.05 3.01 4.22
CA LEU A 34 16.27 3.58 4.79
C LEU A 34 16.01 4.92 5.50
N ILE A 35 15.29 5.85 4.86
CA ILE A 35 14.95 7.15 5.44
C ILE A 35 14.13 6.98 6.72
N THR A 36 13.15 6.09 6.71
CA THR A 36 12.31 5.81 7.90
C THR A 36 13.01 4.93 8.93
N LYS A 37 14.29 4.57 8.72
CA LYS A 37 15.09 3.74 9.65
C LYS A 37 14.38 2.44 10.05
N PHE A 38 13.79 1.76 9.07
CA PHE A 38 13.03 0.52 9.30
C PHE A 38 11.87 0.67 10.29
N TRP A 39 11.32 1.87 10.43
CA TRP A 39 10.26 2.17 11.40
C TRP A 39 9.04 1.23 11.28
N PRO A 40 8.53 0.90 10.08
CA PRO A 40 7.39 -0.01 9.94
C PRO A 40 7.65 -1.39 10.55
N LEU A 41 8.84 -1.94 10.32
CA LEU A 41 9.24 -3.25 10.85
C LEU A 41 9.44 -3.22 12.37
N ARG A 42 10.10 -2.17 12.86
CA ARG A 42 10.39 -2.03 14.31
C ARG A 42 9.13 -1.83 15.15
N LYS A 43 8.13 -1.17 14.62
CA LYS A 43 6.88 -0.83 15.32
C LYS A 43 5.70 -1.73 14.92
N PHE A 44 5.92 -2.70 14.05
CA PHE A 44 4.88 -3.60 13.55
C PHE A 44 4.07 -4.24 14.67
N GLY A 45 4.72 -4.82 15.65
CA GLY A 45 4.05 -5.45 16.80
C GLY A 45 3.19 -4.48 17.64
N MET A 46 3.65 -3.24 17.79
CA MET A 46 2.88 -2.21 18.51
C MET A 46 1.63 -1.80 17.72
N VAL A 47 1.78 -1.60 16.41
CA VAL A 47 0.66 -1.25 15.52
C VAL A 47 -0.37 -2.38 15.51
N LEU A 48 0.09 -3.62 15.34
CA LEU A 48 -0.78 -4.80 15.35
C LEU A 48 -1.54 -4.93 16.67
N LYS A 49 -0.86 -4.75 17.80
CA LYS A 49 -1.49 -4.79 19.13
C LYS A 49 -2.54 -3.69 19.30
N ARG A 50 -2.31 -2.50 18.77
CA ARG A 50 -3.31 -1.41 18.76
C ARG A 50 -4.50 -1.74 17.88
N CYS A 51 -4.28 -2.24 16.67
CA CYS A 51 -5.37 -2.62 15.75
C CYS A 51 -6.24 -3.75 16.33
N LEU A 52 -5.66 -4.66 17.11
CA LEU A 52 -6.39 -5.78 17.70
C LEU A 52 -7.07 -5.44 19.05
N ASN A 53 -6.72 -4.31 19.67
CA ASN A 53 -7.33 -3.89 20.94
C ASN A 53 -8.62 -3.10 20.70
N ILE A 54 -9.66 -3.85 20.33
CA ILE A 54 -10.95 -3.33 19.84
C ILE A 54 -11.72 -2.55 20.94
N ASP A 55 -11.55 -2.90 22.20
CA ASP A 55 -12.40 -2.40 23.29
C ASP A 55 -11.98 -1.02 23.82
N ALA A 56 -10.68 -0.74 23.88
CA ALA A 56 -10.17 0.55 24.32
C ALA A 56 -10.43 1.66 23.27
N ASP A 57 -10.42 1.29 21.98
CA ASP A 57 -10.57 2.24 20.87
C ASP A 57 -12.04 2.59 20.57
N LYS A 58 -12.98 1.68 20.85
CA LYS A 58 -14.42 1.95 20.64
C LYS A 58 -14.96 3.06 21.53
N ALA A 59 -14.51 3.12 22.77
CA ALA A 59 -14.94 4.15 23.71
C ALA A 59 -14.45 5.55 23.29
N THR A 60 -13.20 5.65 22.82
CA THR A 60 -12.59 6.90 22.41
C THR A 60 -13.09 7.37 21.03
N ALA A 61 -13.30 6.45 20.10
CA ALA A 61 -13.82 6.76 18.75
C ALA A 61 -15.28 7.20 18.80
N LYS A 62 -16.10 6.60 19.65
CA LYS A 62 -17.53 6.90 19.77
C LYS A 62 -17.80 8.29 20.35
N SER A 63 -16.94 8.78 21.25
CA SER A 63 -17.05 10.12 21.84
C SER A 63 -16.57 11.25 20.92
N ALA A 64 -15.73 10.95 19.92
CA ALA A 64 -15.12 11.94 19.05
C ALA A 64 -15.63 11.93 17.59
N GLY A 65 -16.57 11.03 17.24
CA GLY A 65 -17.02 10.89 15.84
C GLY A 65 -15.93 10.40 14.87
N ILE A 66 -14.87 9.79 15.39
CA ILE A 66 -13.69 9.36 14.63
C ILE A 66 -13.77 7.84 14.41
N VAL A 67 -13.31 7.41 13.25
CA VAL A 67 -13.21 5.99 12.90
C VAL A 67 -12.16 5.32 13.78
N SER A 68 -12.47 4.16 14.38
CA SER A 68 -11.50 3.43 15.19
C SER A 68 -10.33 2.91 14.33
N PRO A 69 -9.12 2.70 14.90
CA PRO A 69 -7.98 2.14 14.17
C PRO A 69 -8.28 0.82 13.47
N TYR A 70 -9.07 -0.05 14.10
CA TYR A 70 -9.53 -1.30 13.50
C TYR A 70 -10.43 -1.07 12.28
N GLN A 71 -11.40 -0.16 12.39
CA GLN A 71 -12.28 0.20 11.27
C GLN A 71 -11.50 0.84 10.13
N ALA A 72 -10.58 1.75 10.43
CA ALA A 72 -9.71 2.37 9.43
C ALA A 72 -8.85 1.34 8.70
N ALA A 73 -8.25 0.40 9.42
CA ALA A 73 -7.48 -0.70 8.84
C ALA A 73 -8.35 -1.60 7.96
N SER A 74 -9.56 -1.95 8.42
CA SER A 74 -10.51 -2.78 7.65
C SER A 74 -10.93 -2.11 6.35
N ILE A 75 -11.23 -0.82 6.37
CA ILE A 75 -11.59 -0.03 5.17
C ILE A 75 -10.39 0.03 4.21
N ALA A 76 -9.19 0.27 4.72
CA ALA A 76 -7.98 0.31 3.89
C ALA A 76 -7.68 -1.03 3.23
N ILE A 77 -7.83 -2.14 3.95
CA ILE A 77 -7.67 -3.50 3.41
C ILE A 77 -8.73 -3.78 2.35
N ALA A 78 -10.01 -3.48 2.65
CA ALA A 78 -11.10 -3.70 1.70
C ALA A 78 -10.91 -2.89 0.40
N GLY A 79 -10.42 -1.65 0.49
CA GLY A 79 -10.11 -0.82 -0.67
C GLY A 79 -8.87 -1.27 -1.45
N ALA A 80 -7.93 -1.97 -0.80
CA ALA A 80 -6.72 -2.47 -1.43
C ALA A 80 -6.90 -3.84 -2.12
N ILE A 81 -7.89 -4.62 -1.70
CA ILE A 81 -8.18 -5.94 -2.30
C ILE A 81 -8.92 -5.73 -3.63
N GLY A 82 -8.24 -6.00 -4.72
CA GLY A 82 -8.78 -5.94 -6.09
C GLY A 82 -8.56 -7.23 -6.86
N THR A 83 -9.02 -7.25 -8.09
CA THR A 83 -8.85 -8.39 -9.01
C THR A 83 -7.38 -8.78 -9.22
N GLY A 84 -6.46 -7.81 -9.15
CA GLY A 84 -5.02 -8.03 -9.23
C GLY A 84 -4.47 -8.89 -8.08
N ASN A 85 -5.03 -8.74 -6.88
CA ASN A 85 -4.60 -9.53 -5.72
C ASN A 85 -5.08 -10.99 -5.76
N ILE A 86 -6.11 -11.28 -6.52
CA ILE A 86 -6.64 -12.64 -6.71
C ILE A 86 -6.09 -13.22 -8.00
N GLY A 87 -6.45 -12.65 -9.13
CA GLY A 87 -6.06 -13.14 -10.46
C GLY A 87 -4.57 -12.99 -10.75
N GLY A 88 -3.97 -11.86 -10.38
CA GLY A 88 -2.54 -11.60 -10.57
C GLY A 88 -1.66 -12.53 -9.74
N VAL A 89 -2.03 -12.80 -8.49
CA VAL A 89 -1.32 -13.77 -7.64
C VAL A 89 -1.45 -15.18 -8.18
N ALA A 90 -2.65 -15.60 -8.57
CA ALA A 90 -2.88 -16.91 -9.16
C ALA A 90 -2.06 -17.10 -10.44
N SER A 91 -2.05 -16.11 -11.34
CA SER A 91 -1.24 -16.13 -12.56
C SER A 91 0.25 -16.18 -12.28
N ALA A 92 0.72 -15.41 -11.31
CA ALA A 92 2.13 -15.39 -10.92
C ALA A 92 2.58 -16.76 -10.38
N ILE A 93 1.76 -17.42 -9.57
CA ILE A 93 2.05 -18.76 -9.06
C ILE A 93 2.01 -19.79 -10.20
N ALA A 94 1.05 -19.70 -11.11
CA ALA A 94 0.92 -20.59 -12.24
C ALA A 94 2.13 -20.53 -13.19
N LEU A 95 2.68 -19.33 -13.41
CA LEU A 95 3.81 -19.11 -14.30
C LEU A 95 5.17 -19.33 -13.63
N GLY A 96 5.33 -18.86 -12.40
CA GLY A 96 6.61 -18.85 -11.68
C GLY A 96 6.74 -19.91 -10.59
N GLY A 97 5.69 -20.72 -10.37
CA GLY A 97 5.68 -21.76 -9.34
C GLY A 97 5.62 -21.21 -7.91
N PRO A 98 5.69 -22.07 -6.89
CA PRO A 98 5.52 -21.69 -5.48
C PRO A 98 6.61 -20.76 -4.95
N GLY A 99 7.78 -20.71 -5.59
CA GLY A 99 8.88 -19.79 -5.24
C GLY A 99 8.53 -18.31 -5.37
N VAL A 100 7.50 -17.98 -6.15
CA VAL A 100 7.00 -16.61 -6.31
C VAL A 100 6.51 -16.03 -4.97
N LEU A 101 5.95 -16.86 -4.10
CA LEU A 101 5.45 -16.41 -2.79
C LEU A 101 6.55 -15.78 -1.92
N PHE A 102 7.76 -16.31 -1.98
CA PHE A 102 8.91 -15.74 -1.28
C PHE A 102 9.20 -14.31 -1.77
N TRP A 103 9.22 -14.10 -3.08
CA TRP A 103 9.44 -12.78 -3.67
C TRP A 103 8.31 -11.81 -3.38
N MET A 104 7.06 -12.30 -3.32
CA MET A 104 5.91 -11.48 -2.93
C MET A 104 6.03 -10.99 -1.48
N TRP A 105 6.48 -11.83 -0.55
CA TRP A 105 6.73 -11.42 0.83
C TRP A 105 7.84 -10.39 0.94
N LEU A 106 8.93 -10.59 0.20
CA LEU A 106 10.04 -9.63 0.16
C LEU A 106 9.57 -8.25 -0.35
N THR A 107 8.79 -8.25 -1.43
CA THR A 107 8.22 -7.03 -2.00
C THR A 107 7.23 -6.36 -1.04
N ALA A 108 6.43 -7.13 -0.31
CA ALA A 108 5.51 -6.60 0.69
C ALA A 108 6.24 -5.86 1.82
N ILE A 109 7.38 -6.39 2.30
CA ILE A 109 8.21 -5.73 3.31
C ILE A 109 8.70 -4.36 2.82
N VAL A 110 9.19 -4.29 1.59
CA VAL A 110 9.63 -3.03 0.95
C VAL A 110 8.44 -2.08 0.74
N GLY A 111 7.29 -2.61 0.32
CA GLY A 111 6.06 -1.86 0.11
C GLY A 111 5.45 -1.24 1.37
N MET A 112 5.71 -1.81 2.56
CA MET A 112 5.23 -1.23 3.83
C MET A 112 5.74 0.20 4.04
N ALA A 113 6.99 0.48 3.72
CA ALA A 113 7.56 1.82 3.88
C ALA A 113 6.93 2.83 2.92
N THR A 114 6.67 2.43 1.69
CA THR A 114 5.99 3.27 0.68
C THR A 114 4.58 3.63 1.15
N LYS A 115 3.81 2.65 1.63
CA LYS A 115 2.46 2.89 2.16
C LYS A 115 2.47 3.76 3.41
N LEU A 116 3.44 3.62 4.29
CA LEU A 116 3.59 4.51 5.44
C LEU A 116 3.78 5.97 5.01
N VAL A 117 4.67 6.22 4.06
CA VAL A 117 4.92 7.58 3.54
C VAL A 117 3.68 8.14 2.86
N GLU A 118 3.00 7.35 2.02
CA GLU A 118 1.75 7.72 1.35
C GLU A 118 0.69 8.18 2.36
N ILE A 119 0.40 7.36 3.37
CA ILE A 119 -0.60 7.67 4.40
C ILE A 119 -0.17 8.89 5.23
N THR A 120 1.11 9.00 5.57
CA THR A 120 1.63 10.14 6.35
C THR A 120 1.46 11.44 5.57
N LEU A 121 1.77 11.46 4.28
CA LEU A 121 1.56 12.62 3.41
C LEU A 121 0.08 12.95 3.26
N ALA A 122 -0.78 11.96 3.06
CA ALA A 122 -2.22 12.16 2.96
C ALA A 122 -2.80 12.81 4.22
N VAL A 123 -2.35 12.37 5.40
CA VAL A 123 -2.78 12.98 6.68
C VAL A 123 -2.18 14.37 6.89
N TYR A 124 -0.94 14.58 6.49
CA TYR A 124 -0.24 15.86 6.65
C TYR A 124 -0.85 16.97 5.78
N TYR A 125 -1.17 16.66 4.53
CA TYR A 125 -1.76 17.61 3.57
C TYR A 125 -3.29 17.61 3.57
N ARG A 126 -3.91 16.96 4.56
CA ARG A 126 -5.37 16.92 4.65
C ARG A 126 -5.91 18.30 5.05
N ASP A 127 -6.74 18.87 4.18
CA ASP A 127 -7.43 20.13 4.45
C ASP A 127 -8.50 19.93 5.53
N LYS A 128 -8.56 20.89 6.46
CA LYS A 128 -9.58 20.98 7.50
C LYS A 128 -10.56 22.07 7.14
N LYS A 129 -11.85 21.78 7.17
CA LYS A 129 -12.88 22.80 7.04
C LYS A 129 -12.84 23.76 8.23
N PRO A 130 -13.36 25.01 8.08
CA PRO A 130 -13.49 25.95 9.19
C PRO A 130 -14.27 25.39 10.37
N ASN A 131 -15.17 24.45 10.14
CA ASN A 131 -15.99 23.78 11.16
C ASN A 131 -15.29 22.61 11.86
N GLY A 132 -14.02 22.34 11.59
CA GLY A 132 -13.28 21.24 12.17
C GLY A 132 -13.48 19.88 11.48
N ASP A 133 -14.44 19.75 10.58
CA ASP A 133 -14.66 18.56 9.78
C ASP A 133 -13.57 18.42 8.70
N THR A 134 -13.31 17.18 8.29
CA THR A 134 -12.37 16.86 7.22
C THR A 134 -13.13 16.44 5.96
N TRP A 135 -12.54 16.72 4.81
CA TRP A 135 -13.07 16.25 3.52
C TRP A 135 -12.96 14.73 3.41
#